data_1b68af4e3e87b629e68898454316e05e
#
_entry.id   1b68af4e3e87b629e68898454316e05e
#
_cell.length_a   1.000
_cell.length_b   1.000
_cell.length_c   1.000
_cell.angle_alpha   90.00
_cell.angle_beta   90.00
_cell.angle_gamma   90.00
#
_symmetry.space_group_name_H-M   'P 1'
#
loop_
_entity.id
_entity.type
_entity.pdbx_description
1 polymer ?
#
loop_
_entity_poly.entity_id
_entity_poly.type
_entity_poly.pdbx_seq_one_letter_code
_entity_poly.pdbx_strand_id
1 'polypeptide(L)'
;MSAYTATATREGRWWVIDVDGVGVTQSRTLAEAHTWAQGLVEAVTGKAGADVTVTPSLPDGTVDRVREAQALMVHADAELRRGAEEIRDAARNMLQIGMSQQDAAIILGVSRQRVSQLLKV
;
A
#
# COMPACT_ATOMS: atom_id res chain seq x y z
N MET A 1 -21.81 -15.04 -8.49
CA MET A 1 -20.61 -14.83 -9.31
C MET A 1 -19.46 -15.60 -8.70
N SER A 2 -18.72 -16.30 -9.53
CA SER A 2 -17.57 -17.07 -9.07
C SER A 2 -16.33 -16.20 -9.09
N ALA A 3 -15.65 -16.15 -7.95
CA ALA A 3 -14.34 -15.50 -7.84
C ALA A 3 -13.26 -16.58 -7.93
N TYR A 4 -12.23 -16.30 -8.68
CA TYR A 4 -11.09 -17.19 -8.87
C TYR A 4 -9.82 -16.54 -8.37
N THR A 5 -8.91 -17.35 -7.86
CA THR A 5 -7.59 -16.91 -7.49
C THR A 5 -6.55 -17.58 -8.38
N ALA A 6 -5.55 -16.83 -8.77
CA ALA A 6 -4.47 -17.32 -9.60
C ALA A 6 -3.12 -16.87 -9.05
N THR A 7 -2.11 -17.70 -9.24
CA THR A 7 -0.73 -17.38 -8.87
C THR A 7 0.10 -17.29 -10.14
N ALA A 8 0.79 -16.16 -10.34
CA ALA A 8 1.68 -15.95 -11.46
C ALA A 8 3.13 -16.12 -10.98
N THR A 9 3.81 -17.10 -11.52
CA THR A 9 5.20 -17.42 -11.16
C THR A 9 6.12 -17.16 -12.35
N ARG A 10 7.24 -16.48 -12.09
CA ARG A 10 8.21 -16.19 -13.14
C ARG A 10 9.03 -17.43 -13.48
N GLU A 11 8.97 -17.86 -14.75
CA GLU A 11 9.77 -18.95 -15.27
C GLU A 11 10.45 -18.50 -16.57
N GLY A 12 11.74 -18.23 -16.50
CA GLY A 12 12.47 -17.70 -17.64
C GLY A 12 11.91 -16.35 -18.11
N ARG A 13 11.39 -16.32 -19.32
CA ARG A 13 10.79 -15.10 -19.91
C ARG A 13 9.28 -15.05 -19.78
N TRP A 14 8.68 -16.05 -19.15
CA TRP A 14 7.25 -16.20 -19.07
C TRP A 14 6.75 -16.06 -17.65
N TRP A 15 5.49 -15.64 -17.53
CA TRP A 15 4.74 -15.75 -16.31
C TRP A 15 3.79 -16.93 -16.44
N VAL A 16 4.00 -17.95 -15.65
CA VAL A 16 3.13 -19.12 -15.59
C VAL A 16 2.01 -18.81 -14.59
N ILE A 17 0.77 -18.88 -15.07
CA ILE A 17 -0.41 -18.47 -14.32
C ILE A 17 -1.23 -19.70 -14.00
N ASP A 18 -1.24 -20.08 -12.74
CA ASP A 18 -2.02 -21.21 -12.23
C ASP A 18 -3.32 -20.67 -11.63
N VAL A 19 -4.42 -20.92 -12.29
CA VAL A 19 -5.75 -20.52 -11.80
C VAL A 19 -6.32 -21.69 -11.01
N ASP A 20 -6.51 -21.50 -9.71
CA ASP A 20 -6.94 -22.55 -8.79
C ASP A 20 -8.24 -23.21 -9.24
N GLY A 21 -8.19 -24.52 -9.39
CA GLY A 21 -9.36 -25.33 -9.79
C GLY A 21 -9.75 -25.24 -11.27
N VAL A 22 -8.98 -24.50 -12.09
CA VAL A 22 -9.29 -24.30 -13.50
C VAL A 22 -8.19 -24.84 -14.41
N GLY A 23 -6.96 -24.41 -14.20
CA GLY A 23 -5.85 -24.85 -15.04
C GLY A 23 -4.70 -23.84 -15.04
N VAL A 24 -3.81 -24.00 -16.03
CA VAL A 24 -2.60 -23.20 -16.16
C VAL A 24 -2.57 -22.53 -17.52
N THR A 25 -2.17 -21.27 -17.55
CA THR A 25 -1.88 -20.54 -18.77
C THR A 25 -0.57 -19.76 -18.57
N GLN A 26 -0.20 -18.96 -19.54
CA GLN A 26 1.03 -18.17 -19.43
C GLN A 26 0.90 -16.85 -20.20
N SER A 27 1.68 -15.86 -19.77
CA SER A 27 1.77 -14.58 -20.44
C SER A 27 3.23 -14.11 -20.48
N ARG A 28 3.54 -13.20 -21.37
CA ARG A 28 4.88 -12.63 -21.46
C ARG A 28 5.14 -11.58 -20.38
N THR A 29 4.11 -10.87 -20.00
CA THR A 29 4.21 -9.80 -19.01
C THR A 29 3.22 -10.04 -17.89
N LEU A 30 3.52 -9.51 -16.72
CA LEU A 30 2.60 -9.58 -15.59
C LEU A 30 1.34 -8.72 -15.84
N ALA A 31 1.48 -7.65 -16.61
CA ALA A 31 0.35 -6.80 -16.98
C ALA A 31 -0.73 -7.56 -17.77
N GLU A 32 -0.32 -8.53 -18.57
CA GLU A 32 -1.22 -9.36 -19.38
C GLU A 32 -1.79 -10.55 -18.61
N ALA A 33 -1.25 -10.86 -17.44
CA ALA A 33 -1.59 -12.08 -16.70
C ALA A 33 -3.08 -12.18 -16.38
N HIS A 34 -3.70 -11.08 -15.99
CA HIS A 34 -5.13 -11.04 -15.65
C HIS A 34 -6.00 -11.40 -16.88
N THR A 35 -5.69 -10.85 -18.03
CA THR A 35 -6.41 -11.12 -19.28
C THR A 35 -6.31 -12.60 -19.67
N TRP A 36 -5.09 -13.17 -19.58
CA TRP A 36 -4.89 -14.58 -19.89
C TRP A 36 -5.59 -15.49 -18.88
N ALA A 37 -5.59 -15.14 -17.62
CA ALA A 37 -6.29 -15.90 -16.58
C ALA A 37 -7.81 -15.89 -16.83
N GLN A 38 -8.39 -14.74 -17.15
CA GLN A 38 -9.80 -14.65 -17.51
C GLN A 38 -10.14 -15.47 -18.76
N GLY A 39 -9.27 -15.42 -19.76
CA GLY A 39 -9.44 -16.22 -20.98
C GLY A 39 -9.44 -17.71 -20.70
N LEU A 40 -8.59 -18.16 -19.79
CA LEU A 40 -8.58 -19.59 -19.39
C LEU A 40 -9.88 -19.98 -18.70
N VAL A 41 -10.36 -19.16 -17.75
CA VAL A 41 -11.62 -19.42 -17.07
C VAL A 41 -12.78 -19.48 -18.07
N GLU A 42 -12.83 -18.55 -19.02
CA GLU A 42 -13.83 -18.54 -20.08
C GLU A 42 -13.78 -19.81 -20.94
N ALA A 43 -12.57 -20.21 -21.33
CA ALA A 43 -12.39 -21.41 -22.16
C ALA A 43 -12.81 -22.69 -21.44
N VAL A 44 -12.61 -22.78 -20.14
CA VAL A 44 -12.93 -23.98 -19.35
C VAL A 44 -14.38 -23.98 -18.87
N THR A 45 -14.90 -22.83 -18.42
CA THR A 45 -16.23 -22.74 -17.82
C THR A 45 -17.31 -22.24 -18.77
N GLY A 46 -16.93 -21.62 -19.88
CA GLY A 46 -17.88 -21.01 -20.83
C GLY A 46 -18.40 -19.64 -20.37
N LYS A 47 -17.91 -19.11 -19.25
CA LYS A 47 -18.37 -17.82 -18.70
C LYS A 47 -17.33 -16.76 -18.91
N ALA A 48 -17.69 -15.70 -19.66
CA ALA A 48 -16.82 -14.55 -19.87
C ALA A 48 -16.82 -13.60 -18.67
N GLY A 49 -15.76 -12.81 -18.53
CA GLY A 49 -15.68 -11.74 -17.54
C GLY A 49 -15.58 -12.20 -16.10
N ALA A 50 -14.97 -13.37 -15.86
CA ALA A 50 -14.79 -13.89 -14.51
C ALA A 50 -13.94 -12.93 -13.65
N ASP A 51 -14.27 -12.88 -12.37
CA ASP A 51 -13.48 -12.12 -11.39
C ASP A 51 -12.27 -12.97 -10.98
N VAL A 52 -11.10 -12.60 -11.45
CA VAL A 52 -9.85 -13.32 -11.18
C VAL A 52 -8.86 -12.37 -10.49
N THR A 53 -8.39 -12.79 -9.33
CA THR A 53 -7.31 -12.09 -8.62
C THR A 53 -5.99 -12.81 -8.88
N VAL A 54 -5.04 -12.12 -9.52
CA VAL A 54 -3.72 -12.66 -9.83
C VAL A 54 -2.71 -12.17 -8.81
N THR A 55 -2.06 -13.10 -8.13
CA THR A 55 -1.02 -12.81 -7.15
C THR A 55 0.34 -13.21 -7.73
N PRO A 56 1.28 -12.26 -7.88
CA PRO A 56 2.61 -12.60 -8.35
C PRO A 56 3.41 -13.30 -7.26
N SER A 57 4.26 -14.23 -7.67
CA SER A 57 5.15 -14.96 -6.77
C SER A 57 6.53 -15.07 -7.41
N LEU A 58 7.57 -14.87 -6.62
CA LEU A 58 8.95 -15.07 -7.02
C LEU A 58 9.60 -16.08 -6.08
N PRO A 59 10.46 -16.97 -6.60
CA PRO A 59 11.01 -18.08 -5.80
C PRO A 59 11.90 -17.64 -4.63
N ASP A 60 12.44 -16.43 -4.67
CA ASP A 60 13.36 -15.92 -3.64
C ASP A 60 12.65 -15.12 -2.52
N GLY A 61 11.32 -15.07 -2.51
CA GLY A 61 10.56 -14.33 -1.50
C GLY A 61 10.56 -12.81 -1.68
N THR A 62 11.03 -12.31 -2.83
CA THR A 62 11.12 -10.86 -3.07
C THR A 62 9.75 -10.17 -2.98
N VAL A 63 8.68 -10.80 -3.49
CA VAL A 63 7.34 -10.21 -3.44
C VAL A 63 6.89 -10.00 -2.00
N ASP A 64 7.12 -10.99 -1.14
CA ASP A 64 6.74 -10.89 0.27
C ASP A 64 7.53 -9.80 0.98
N ARG A 65 8.83 -9.68 0.68
CA ARG A 65 9.66 -8.60 1.24
C ARG A 65 9.18 -7.22 0.83
N VAL A 66 8.76 -7.07 -0.42
CA VAL A 66 8.19 -5.79 -0.91
C VAL A 66 6.91 -5.45 -0.14
N ARG A 67 6.02 -6.42 0.04
CA ARG A 67 4.77 -6.19 0.79
C ARG A 67 5.02 -5.83 2.24
N GLU A 68 5.97 -6.50 2.88
CA GLU A 68 6.35 -6.19 4.25
C GLU A 68 6.93 -4.77 4.35
N ALA A 69 7.79 -4.40 3.41
CA ALA A 69 8.36 -3.06 3.36
C ALA A 69 7.28 -1.99 3.15
N GLN A 70 6.33 -2.24 2.26
CA GLN A 70 5.21 -1.33 2.02
C GLN A 70 4.34 -1.16 3.27
N ALA A 71 4.07 -2.26 3.99
CA ALA A 71 3.31 -2.21 5.23
C ALA A 71 4.03 -1.38 6.30
N LEU A 72 5.35 -1.53 6.41
CA LEU A 72 6.15 -0.71 7.32
C LEU A 72 6.07 0.78 6.97
N MET A 73 6.12 1.12 5.69
CA MET A 73 6.02 2.51 5.24
C MET A 73 4.66 3.12 5.58
N VAL A 74 3.59 2.37 5.37
CA VAL A 74 2.23 2.82 5.72
C VAL A 74 2.12 3.04 7.24
N HIS A 75 2.64 2.12 8.02
CA HIS A 75 2.63 2.23 9.48
C HIS A 75 3.44 3.45 9.95
N ALA A 76 4.64 3.63 9.41
CA ALA A 76 5.49 4.78 9.76
C ALA A 76 4.85 6.11 9.41
N ASP A 77 4.17 6.20 8.25
CA ASP A 77 3.46 7.39 7.83
C ASP A 77 2.31 7.74 8.81
N ALA A 78 1.55 6.73 9.23
CA ALA A 78 0.48 6.92 10.20
C ALA A 78 1.01 7.42 11.55
N GLU A 79 2.12 6.84 12.03
CA GLU A 79 2.77 7.27 13.26
C GLU A 79 3.31 8.69 13.16
N LEU A 80 3.89 9.05 12.02
CA LEU A 80 4.39 10.40 11.78
C LEU A 80 3.25 11.42 11.80
N ARG A 81 2.12 11.12 11.18
CA ARG A 81 0.93 11.99 11.20
C ARG A 81 0.39 12.17 12.62
N ARG A 82 0.32 11.08 13.38
CA ARG A 82 -0.16 11.14 14.76
C ARG A 82 0.74 12.03 15.61
N GLY A 83 2.06 11.90 15.47
CA GLY A 83 3.01 12.77 16.17
C GLY A 83 2.84 14.24 15.80
N ALA A 84 2.64 14.52 14.52
CA ALA A 84 2.40 15.89 14.05
C ALA A 84 1.12 16.50 14.61
N GLU A 85 0.06 15.71 14.71
CA GLU A 85 -1.21 16.16 15.30
C GLU A 85 -1.06 16.48 16.79
N GLU A 86 -0.34 15.64 17.52
CA GLU A 86 -0.09 15.88 18.95
C GLU A 86 0.74 17.15 19.17
N ILE A 87 1.71 17.40 18.32
CA ILE A 87 2.50 18.63 18.39
C ILE A 87 1.62 19.86 18.14
N ARG A 88 0.73 19.81 17.15
CA ARG A 88 -0.21 20.91 16.89
C ARG A 88 -1.13 21.16 18.08
N ASP A 89 -1.68 20.08 18.64
CA ASP A 89 -2.57 20.18 19.80
C ASP A 89 -1.85 20.76 21.01
N ALA A 90 -0.60 20.34 21.25
CA ALA A 90 0.21 20.87 22.31
C ALA A 90 0.49 22.37 22.10
N ALA A 91 0.81 22.79 20.88
CA ALA A 91 1.04 24.19 20.55
C ALA A 91 -0.20 25.05 20.82
N ARG A 92 -1.38 24.58 20.38
CA ARG A 92 -2.64 25.28 20.66
C ARG A 92 -2.90 25.41 22.16
N ASN A 93 -2.69 24.32 22.89
CA ASN A 93 -2.90 24.30 24.32
C ASN A 93 -1.99 25.30 25.05
N MET A 94 -0.71 25.36 24.66
CA MET A 94 0.24 26.32 25.24
C MET A 94 -0.22 27.75 25.05
N LEU A 95 -0.69 28.10 23.86
CA LEU A 95 -1.17 29.47 23.59
C LEU A 95 -2.48 29.77 24.30
N GLN A 96 -3.37 28.78 24.43
CA GLN A 96 -4.65 28.95 25.14
C GLN A 96 -4.46 29.27 26.62
N ILE A 97 -3.42 28.75 27.24
CA ILE A 97 -3.11 29.08 28.65
C ILE A 97 -2.29 30.37 28.78
N GLY A 98 -2.12 31.13 27.70
CA GLY A 98 -1.47 32.43 27.74
C GLY A 98 0.02 32.44 27.49
N MET A 99 0.61 31.30 27.10
CA MET A 99 2.04 31.22 26.81
C MET A 99 2.36 31.97 25.52
N SER A 100 3.51 32.63 25.48
CA SER A 100 3.98 33.29 24.26
C SER A 100 4.40 32.27 23.21
N GLN A 101 4.39 32.69 21.92
CA GLN A 101 4.90 31.84 20.84
C GLN A 101 6.37 31.54 21.02
N GLN A 102 7.13 32.46 21.58
CA GLN A 102 8.56 32.25 21.82
C GLN A 102 8.79 31.15 22.86
N ASP A 103 8.06 31.16 23.95
CA ASP A 103 8.16 30.12 24.97
C ASP A 103 7.73 28.77 24.44
N ALA A 104 6.63 28.73 23.68
CA ALA A 104 6.17 27.52 23.04
C ALA A 104 7.22 26.96 22.07
N ALA A 105 7.88 27.82 21.31
CA ALA A 105 8.96 27.42 20.39
C ALA A 105 10.11 26.74 21.14
N ILE A 106 10.48 27.24 22.29
CA ILE A 106 11.53 26.64 23.12
C ILE A 106 11.12 25.25 23.60
N ILE A 107 9.90 25.10 24.10
CA ILE A 107 9.38 23.82 24.59
C ILE A 107 9.31 22.80 23.45
N LEU A 108 8.83 23.21 22.27
CA LEU A 108 8.68 22.35 21.11
C LEU A 108 9.97 22.08 20.37
N GLY A 109 11.04 22.84 20.67
CA GLY A 109 12.32 22.69 19.98
C GLY A 109 12.30 23.16 18.52
N VAL A 110 11.46 24.13 18.19
CA VAL A 110 11.30 24.67 16.83
C VAL A 110 11.45 26.18 16.83
N SER A 111 11.45 26.81 15.65
CA SER A 111 11.47 28.25 15.53
C SER A 111 10.11 28.86 15.88
N ARG A 112 10.11 30.13 16.27
CA ARG A 112 8.87 30.89 16.49
C ARG A 112 8.00 30.91 15.24
N GLN A 113 8.61 31.04 14.07
CA GLN A 113 7.91 30.99 12.79
C GLN A 113 7.21 29.65 12.59
N ARG A 114 7.85 28.55 12.98
CA ARG A 114 7.26 27.22 12.88
C ARG A 114 6.03 27.08 13.78
N VAL A 115 6.07 27.64 14.99
CA VAL A 115 4.90 27.66 15.87
C VAL A 115 3.73 28.36 15.21
N SER A 116 3.99 29.52 14.58
CA SER A 116 2.97 30.28 13.86
C SER A 116 2.36 29.45 12.71
N GLN A 117 3.20 28.73 11.98
CA GLN A 117 2.74 27.84 10.89
C GLN A 117 1.88 26.68 11.39
N LEU A 118 2.25 26.07 12.51
CA LEU A 118 1.50 24.97 13.10
C LEU A 118 0.08 25.36 13.51
N LEU A 119 -0.11 26.62 13.87
CA LEU A 119 -1.39 27.15 14.34
C LEU A 119 -2.33 27.58 13.22
N LYS A 120 -1.86 27.65 11.99
CA LYS A 120 -2.64 28.12 10.84
C LYS A 120 -3.56 27.08 10.20
N VAL A 121 -3.53 25.86 10.65
CA VAL A 121 -4.31 24.79 10.04
C VAL A 121 -5.58 24.53 10.78
#